data_c84f18337b007cff395538155546dc71
#
_entry.id   c84f18337b007cff395538155546dc71
#
_cell.length_a   1.000
_cell.length_b   1.000
_cell.length_c   1.000
_cell.angle_alpha   90.00
_cell.angle_beta   90.00
_cell.angle_gamma   90.00
#
_symmetry.space_group_name_H-M   'P 1'
#
loop_
_entity.id
_entity.type
_entity.pdbx_description
1 polymer ?
#
loop_
_entity_poly.entity_id
_entity_poly.type
_entity_poly.pdbx_seq_one_letter_code
_entity_poly.pdbx_strand_id
1 'polypeptide(L)'
;MKLSNWNFEIASFLSTRPNFSVVFVLILTLIFIFPMFVFAPTEQAGPNPPGEVYDLQKDIDDKFPTPVHYASFVIEAKNGDVLTQHVLYELDQNIFSLLEKDKIGELSTNTLEIQPYLFSYYDFDLGQNVNGVASILGPIKIILEKMGTDLGSASNDQVKIAVSQMMSNENFKEVWDFLASQTSSYKQIVLGQEIDYWTSPAMTLVVMADNKKLGGSGLEIGLGGGEEVINKEHLNRKFADVVAGHQENFSLLGIANDVNLEAEEQGETAGPFIMLTVIAAVLVVGASSGSYWVTAVTGIGIGIMMVWLKGISALIGLKMGLVIDLIVPISMVALGVDFVVHAIRRYKEELNDGNLPRDALRIGYAGVVGALLLAMASDSIAFLSNLSSNIEAVIHFGAAAGIAVLSSYFILGVIAPIVVMQTDQLILKTGTAFHGNSFLFRIAWLGFRVFSSMLVAIVSGAAVILIVALDKTWGLLLLSGCLIVFV
;
A
#
# COMPACT_ATOMS: atom_id res chain seq x y z
N MET A 1 9.06 -17.78 -42.11
CA MET A 1 8.91 -19.23 -42.27
C MET A 1 9.49 -20.04 -41.08
N LYS A 2 10.68 -19.76 -40.52
CA LYS A 2 11.24 -20.50 -39.36
C LYS A 2 10.49 -20.29 -38.03
N LEU A 3 9.99 -19.10 -37.73
CA LEU A 3 9.20 -18.81 -36.52
C LEU A 3 7.84 -19.52 -36.49
N SER A 4 7.21 -19.71 -37.64
CA SER A 4 5.95 -20.44 -37.76
C SER A 4 6.10 -21.93 -37.39
N ASN A 5 7.21 -22.55 -37.70
CA ASN A 5 7.47 -23.95 -37.35
C ASN A 5 7.68 -24.12 -35.83
N TRP A 6 8.38 -23.19 -35.18
CA TRP A 6 8.65 -23.24 -33.73
C TRP A 6 7.37 -23.06 -32.89
N ASN A 7 6.51 -22.12 -33.28
CA ASN A 7 5.21 -21.94 -32.66
C ASN A 7 4.36 -23.21 -32.69
N PHE A 8 4.39 -23.89 -33.85
CA PHE A 8 3.65 -25.12 -34.03
C PHE A 8 4.24 -26.28 -33.22
N GLU A 9 5.54 -26.36 -33.08
CA GLU A 9 6.22 -27.36 -32.24
C GLU A 9 5.86 -27.21 -30.76
N ILE A 10 5.87 -25.98 -30.23
CA ILE A 10 5.44 -25.70 -28.85
C ILE A 10 3.98 -26.11 -28.65
N ALA A 11 3.09 -25.64 -29.50
CA ALA A 11 1.67 -25.97 -29.42
C ALA A 11 1.41 -27.48 -29.54
N SER A 12 2.15 -28.17 -30.39
CA SER A 12 2.10 -29.64 -30.55
C SER A 12 2.56 -30.35 -29.28
N PHE A 13 3.67 -29.93 -28.66
CA PHE A 13 4.14 -30.51 -27.40
C PHE A 13 3.09 -30.37 -26.29
N LEU A 14 2.53 -29.17 -26.12
CA LEU A 14 1.53 -28.85 -25.09
C LEU A 14 0.23 -29.65 -25.28
N SER A 15 -0.23 -29.83 -26.54
CA SER A 15 -1.45 -30.57 -26.84
C SER A 15 -1.28 -32.07 -26.74
N THR A 16 -0.07 -32.62 -26.98
CA THR A 16 0.19 -34.06 -26.95
C THR A 16 0.51 -34.58 -25.56
N ARG A 17 1.10 -33.75 -24.69
CA ARG A 17 1.48 -34.15 -23.31
C ARG A 17 0.84 -33.25 -22.22
N PRO A 18 -0.49 -33.10 -22.23
CA PRO A 18 -1.17 -32.15 -21.33
C PRO A 18 -0.96 -32.50 -19.84
N ASN A 19 -1.05 -33.80 -19.48
CA ASN A 19 -0.87 -34.26 -18.10
C ASN A 19 0.53 -33.94 -17.56
N PHE A 20 1.56 -34.09 -18.41
CA PHE A 20 2.93 -33.75 -17.99
C PHE A 20 3.05 -32.26 -17.61
N SER A 21 2.50 -31.37 -18.42
CA SER A 21 2.55 -29.94 -18.17
C SER A 21 1.82 -29.53 -16.87
N VAL A 22 0.62 -30.09 -16.65
CA VAL A 22 -0.17 -29.84 -15.44
C VAL A 22 0.52 -30.39 -14.19
N VAL A 23 0.97 -31.63 -14.22
CA VAL A 23 1.68 -32.28 -13.08
C VAL A 23 2.97 -31.55 -12.77
N PHE A 24 3.72 -31.10 -13.78
CA PHE A 24 4.95 -30.32 -13.59
C PHE A 24 4.67 -29.02 -12.83
N VAL A 25 3.64 -28.26 -13.22
CA VAL A 25 3.26 -27.01 -12.53
C VAL A 25 2.77 -27.29 -11.11
N LEU A 26 2.01 -28.36 -10.89
CA LEU A 26 1.58 -28.73 -9.53
C LEU A 26 2.77 -29.06 -8.62
N ILE A 27 3.75 -29.81 -9.13
CA ILE A 27 4.98 -30.11 -8.38
C ILE A 27 5.74 -28.82 -8.05
N LEU A 28 5.93 -27.91 -9.03
CA LEU A 28 6.58 -26.63 -8.78
C LEU A 28 5.81 -25.79 -7.76
N THR A 29 4.47 -25.78 -7.84
CA THR A 29 3.64 -25.06 -6.87
C THR A 29 3.84 -25.59 -5.46
N LEU A 30 3.89 -26.92 -5.28
CA LEU A 30 4.20 -27.54 -3.99
C LEU A 30 5.60 -27.17 -3.48
N ILE A 31 6.58 -27.12 -4.39
CA ILE A 31 7.95 -26.71 -4.04
C ILE A 31 7.97 -25.24 -3.57
N PHE A 32 7.24 -24.34 -4.22
CA PHE A 32 7.22 -22.92 -3.88
C PHE A 32 6.38 -22.57 -2.63
N ILE A 33 5.48 -23.47 -2.20
CA ILE A 33 4.79 -23.31 -0.92
C ILE A 33 5.78 -23.33 0.25
N PHE A 34 6.78 -24.21 0.22
CA PHE A 34 7.73 -24.37 1.31
C PHE A 34 8.54 -23.09 1.63
N PRO A 35 9.21 -22.43 0.66
CA PRO A 35 9.92 -21.18 0.91
C PRO A 35 9.05 -20.06 1.47
N MET A 36 7.79 -19.98 1.04
CA MET A 36 6.85 -18.98 1.49
C MET A 36 6.66 -18.95 3.03
N PHE A 37 6.81 -20.13 3.69
CA PHE A 37 6.65 -20.24 5.14
C PHE A 37 7.98 -20.24 5.90
N VAL A 38 9.05 -20.73 5.29
CA VAL A 38 10.36 -20.89 5.95
C VAL A 38 11.24 -19.66 5.81
N PHE A 39 11.17 -19.00 4.65
CA PHE A 39 12.01 -17.84 4.31
C PHE A 39 11.20 -16.56 4.13
N ALA A 40 10.02 -16.47 4.75
CA ALA A 40 9.21 -15.27 4.64
C ALA A 40 10.05 -14.03 5.05
N PRO A 41 10.18 -13.02 4.18
CA PRO A 41 10.97 -11.84 4.48
C PRO A 41 10.33 -11.07 5.63
N THR A 42 11.16 -10.65 6.58
CA THR A 42 10.75 -9.82 7.73
C THR A 42 11.22 -8.38 7.59
N GLU A 43 12.17 -8.13 6.69
CA GLU A 43 12.74 -6.80 6.47
C GLU A 43 12.02 -6.08 5.33
N GLN A 44 11.87 -4.77 5.47
CA GLN A 44 11.40 -3.90 4.39
C GLN A 44 12.57 -3.48 3.49
N ALA A 45 12.27 -3.30 2.20
CA ALA A 45 13.24 -2.81 1.23
C ALA A 45 13.50 -1.32 1.47
N GLY A 46 14.77 -0.95 1.62
CA GLY A 46 15.17 0.43 1.85
C GLY A 46 14.82 1.35 0.66
N PRO A 47 14.21 2.50 0.90
CA PRO A 47 13.87 3.47 -0.14
C PRO A 47 15.08 4.33 -0.55
N ASN A 48 16.13 4.34 0.26
CA ASN A 48 17.29 5.21 0.07
C ASN A 48 18.32 4.58 -0.88
N PRO A 49 18.95 5.36 -1.77
CA PRO A 49 20.02 4.85 -2.62
C PRO A 49 21.26 4.55 -1.76
N PRO A 50 21.85 3.34 -1.87
CA PRO A 50 23.13 3.06 -1.24
C PRO A 50 24.24 3.90 -1.92
N GLY A 51 25.26 4.27 -1.18
CA GLY A 51 26.41 4.98 -1.72
C GLY A 51 27.14 5.82 -0.70
N GLU A 52 28.29 6.34 -1.07
CA GLU A 52 29.19 7.08 -0.19
C GLU A 52 28.50 8.23 0.57
N VAL A 53 27.54 8.92 -0.05
CA VAL A 53 26.81 10.01 0.57
C VAL A 53 25.85 9.50 1.66
N TYR A 54 25.15 8.39 1.38
CA TYR A 54 24.24 7.77 2.35
C TYR A 54 25.02 7.12 3.50
N ASP A 55 26.08 6.41 3.19
CA ASP A 55 26.97 5.80 4.17
C ASP A 55 27.62 6.87 5.06
N LEU A 56 28.03 8.00 4.48
CA LEU A 56 28.55 9.15 5.23
C LEU A 56 27.48 9.78 6.11
N GLN A 57 26.24 9.94 5.62
CA GLN A 57 25.14 10.46 6.44
C GLN A 57 24.88 9.55 7.65
N LYS A 58 24.82 8.24 7.43
CA LYS A 58 24.65 7.26 8.50
C LYS A 58 25.82 7.31 9.50
N ASP A 59 27.04 7.41 9.02
CA ASP A 59 28.23 7.59 9.86
C ASP A 59 28.18 8.90 10.69
N ILE A 60 27.60 9.97 10.12
CA ILE A 60 27.38 11.23 10.84
C ILE A 60 26.32 11.05 11.90
N ASP A 61 25.19 10.45 11.57
CA ASP A 61 24.08 10.24 12.51
C ASP A 61 24.50 9.32 13.67
N ASP A 62 25.30 8.29 13.42
CA ASP A 62 25.86 7.42 14.46
C ASP A 62 26.87 8.15 15.37
N LYS A 63 27.70 9.03 14.83
CA LYS A 63 28.73 9.77 15.58
C LYS A 63 28.19 11.05 16.23
N PHE A 64 27.22 11.67 15.60
CA PHE A 64 26.59 12.93 16.01
C PHE A 64 25.07 12.79 15.98
N PRO A 65 24.49 11.96 16.86
CA PRO A 65 23.06 11.70 16.83
C PRO A 65 22.24 12.98 17.01
N THR A 66 21.26 13.17 16.16
CA THR A 66 20.32 14.29 16.26
C THR A 66 19.47 14.10 17.50
N PRO A 67 19.52 15.03 18.47
CA PRO A 67 18.85 14.86 19.75
C PRO A 67 17.33 15.03 19.65
N VAL A 68 16.84 15.66 18.57
CA VAL A 68 15.45 16.10 18.45
C VAL A 68 14.79 15.47 17.23
N HIS A 69 13.64 14.86 17.45
CA HIS A 69 12.68 14.50 16.40
C HIS A 69 11.64 15.61 16.28
N TYR A 70 11.32 16.02 15.04
CA TYR A 70 10.38 17.10 14.74
C TYR A 70 9.10 16.53 14.11
N ALA A 71 7.96 16.74 14.77
CA ALA A 71 6.64 16.50 14.21
C ALA A 71 6.02 17.85 13.81
N SER A 72 5.79 18.05 12.52
CA SER A 72 5.27 19.30 11.98
C SER A 72 3.79 19.19 11.63
N PHE A 73 3.01 20.16 12.08
CA PHE A 73 1.58 20.26 11.86
C PHE A 73 1.22 21.61 11.25
N VAL A 74 0.15 21.62 10.45
CA VAL A 74 -0.49 22.85 9.97
C VAL A 74 -1.81 23.02 10.69
N ILE A 75 -2.01 24.19 11.25
CA ILE A 75 -3.25 24.63 11.89
C ILE A 75 -3.96 25.54 10.88
N GLU A 76 -5.11 25.14 10.40
CA GLU A 76 -5.93 25.89 9.45
C GLU A 76 -7.20 26.39 10.16
N ALA A 77 -7.42 27.69 10.18
CA ALA A 77 -8.61 28.25 10.83
C ALA A 77 -9.88 28.00 10.01
N LYS A 78 -10.93 27.54 10.65
CA LYS A 78 -12.25 27.34 10.01
C LYS A 78 -12.90 28.65 9.57
N ASN A 79 -12.57 29.76 10.22
CA ASN A 79 -13.03 31.11 9.89
C ASN A 79 -12.04 31.88 8.98
N GLY A 80 -10.96 31.25 8.52
CA GLY A 80 -9.96 31.82 7.63
C GLY A 80 -8.91 32.72 8.30
N ASP A 81 -8.85 32.79 9.64
CA ASP A 81 -7.85 33.57 10.37
C ASP A 81 -7.40 32.89 11.67
N VAL A 82 -6.19 32.34 11.67
CA VAL A 82 -5.59 31.69 12.85
C VAL A 82 -5.15 32.71 13.92
N LEU A 83 -4.98 33.98 13.54
CA LEU A 83 -4.53 35.05 14.44
C LEU A 83 -5.71 35.67 15.23
N THR A 84 -6.64 34.84 15.67
CA THR A 84 -7.80 35.24 16.48
C THR A 84 -7.73 34.61 17.87
N GLN A 85 -8.35 35.30 18.84
CA GLN A 85 -8.35 34.86 20.24
C GLN A 85 -8.86 33.43 20.39
N HIS A 86 -9.95 33.06 19.70
CA HIS A 86 -10.59 31.75 19.83
C HIS A 86 -9.67 30.61 19.35
N VAL A 87 -9.03 30.79 18.18
CA VAL A 87 -8.12 29.78 17.62
C VAL A 87 -6.89 29.62 18.49
N LEU A 88 -6.26 30.76 18.87
CA LEU A 88 -5.04 30.73 19.67
C LEU A 88 -5.30 30.19 21.08
N TYR A 89 -6.44 30.51 21.70
CA TYR A 89 -6.80 29.98 23.02
C TYR A 89 -7.09 28.49 23.01
N GLU A 90 -7.87 27.99 22.03
CA GLU A 90 -8.10 26.55 21.85
C GLU A 90 -6.79 25.80 21.66
N LEU A 91 -5.89 26.32 20.81
CA LEU A 91 -4.58 25.72 20.59
C LEU A 91 -3.73 25.72 21.86
N ASP A 92 -3.74 26.82 22.64
CA ASP A 92 -2.99 26.92 23.90
C ASP A 92 -3.48 25.87 24.92
N GLN A 93 -4.79 25.66 25.01
CA GLN A 93 -5.37 24.62 25.89
C GLN A 93 -4.97 23.22 25.44
N ASN A 94 -4.95 22.96 24.15
CA ASN A 94 -4.57 21.66 23.59
C ASN A 94 -3.05 21.40 23.80
N ILE A 95 -2.21 22.42 23.63
CA ILE A 95 -0.76 22.32 23.95
C ILE A 95 -0.55 22.09 25.45
N PHE A 96 -1.30 22.79 26.31
CA PHE A 96 -1.22 22.56 27.75
C PHE A 96 -1.59 21.11 28.10
N SER A 97 -2.66 20.55 27.47
CA SER A 97 -3.03 19.16 27.62
C SER A 97 -1.93 18.22 27.15
N LEU A 98 -1.26 18.54 26.03
CA LEU A 98 -0.13 17.76 25.51
C LEU A 98 1.03 17.69 26.53
N LEU A 99 1.41 18.83 27.11
CA LEU A 99 2.49 18.91 28.09
C LEU A 99 2.17 18.13 29.37
N GLU A 100 0.92 18.21 29.87
CA GLU A 100 0.51 17.45 31.05
C GLU A 100 0.47 15.95 30.79
N LYS A 101 -0.05 15.52 29.65
CA LYS A 101 -0.08 14.11 29.26
C LYS A 101 1.31 13.52 29.04
N ASP A 102 2.23 14.28 28.46
CA ASP A 102 3.63 13.86 28.31
C ASP A 102 4.28 13.65 29.68
N LYS A 103 4.09 14.58 30.58
CA LYS A 103 4.68 14.55 31.92
C LYS A 103 4.30 13.32 32.74
N ILE A 104 3.08 12.81 32.55
CA ILE A 104 2.59 11.59 33.23
C ILE A 104 2.78 10.32 32.39
N GLY A 105 3.41 10.41 31.21
CA GLY A 105 3.72 9.27 30.35
C GLY A 105 2.52 8.73 29.54
N GLU A 106 1.42 9.47 29.43
CA GLU A 106 0.23 9.06 28.66
C GLU A 106 0.44 9.07 27.12
N LEU A 107 1.54 9.66 26.64
CA LEU A 107 1.89 9.67 25.22
C LEU A 107 2.61 8.39 24.79
N SER A 108 2.99 7.51 25.72
CA SER A 108 3.58 6.22 25.40
C SER A 108 2.61 5.34 24.59
N THR A 109 3.17 4.47 23.76
CA THR A 109 2.43 3.50 22.94
C THR A 109 2.77 2.08 23.40
N ASN A 110 2.13 1.08 22.84
CA ASN A 110 2.42 -0.33 23.16
C ASN A 110 3.87 -0.74 22.84
N THR A 111 4.56 0.02 21.99
CA THR A 111 5.96 -0.20 21.58
C THR A 111 6.95 0.69 22.33
N LEU A 112 6.46 1.69 23.09
CA LEU A 112 7.28 2.67 23.76
C LEU A 112 7.12 2.57 25.29
N GLU A 113 8.21 2.79 26.02
CA GLU A 113 8.19 2.82 27.49
C GLU A 113 7.34 3.97 28.03
N ILE A 114 6.81 3.81 29.25
CA ILE A 114 6.04 4.87 29.92
C ILE A 114 7.01 5.91 30.47
N GLN A 115 7.23 6.98 29.72
CA GLN A 115 8.10 8.10 30.09
C GLN A 115 7.70 9.37 29.32
N PRO A 116 8.16 10.57 29.74
CA PRO A 116 8.03 11.78 28.96
C PRO A 116 8.88 11.73 27.67
N TYR A 117 8.32 12.12 26.56
CA TYR A 117 8.98 12.11 25.25
C TYR A 117 9.30 13.49 24.70
N LEU A 118 8.61 14.55 25.15
CA LEU A 118 8.86 15.90 24.68
C LEU A 118 10.29 16.34 25.01
N PHE A 119 10.93 16.98 24.01
CA PHE A 119 12.26 17.54 24.16
C PHE A 119 12.18 18.85 24.91
N SER A 120 12.96 19.00 25.97
CA SER A 120 13.03 20.23 26.77
C SER A 120 14.44 20.81 26.69
N TYR A 121 14.55 22.09 26.39
CA TYR A 121 15.81 22.82 26.39
C TYR A 121 15.67 24.19 27.04
N TYR A 122 16.78 24.70 27.53
CA TYR A 122 16.83 26.06 28.06
C TYR A 122 17.17 27.02 26.94
N ASP A 123 16.26 27.95 26.66
CA ASP A 123 16.47 29.02 25.71
C ASP A 123 17.12 30.21 26.41
N PHE A 124 18.36 30.51 26.04
CA PHE A 124 19.15 31.59 26.65
C PHE A 124 18.64 32.96 26.27
N ASP A 125 18.00 33.13 25.10
CA ASP A 125 17.45 34.39 24.62
C ASP A 125 16.14 34.75 25.32
N LEU A 126 15.33 33.71 25.57
CA LEU A 126 14.08 33.86 26.34
C LEU A 126 14.30 33.77 27.85
N GLY A 127 15.45 33.25 28.31
CA GLY A 127 15.77 33.08 29.71
C GLY A 127 14.91 32.03 30.42
N GLN A 128 14.34 31.07 29.70
CA GLN A 128 13.41 30.09 30.24
C GLN A 128 13.55 28.71 29.57
N ASN A 129 13.01 27.68 30.24
CA ASN A 129 12.90 26.38 29.61
C ASN A 129 11.76 26.37 28.56
N VAL A 130 12.07 25.92 27.35
CA VAL A 130 11.11 25.65 26.28
C VAL A 130 10.80 24.18 26.29
N ASN A 131 9.51 23.85 26.36
CA ASN A 131 9.05 22.47 26.46
C ASN A 131 8.56 22.01 25.09
N GLY A 132 9.43 21.52 24.25
CA GLY A 132 9.13 20.69 23.09
C GLY A 132 8.05 21.14 22.11
N VAL A 133 7.58 22.39 22.17
CA VAL A 133 6.55 22.92 21.29
C VAL A 133 6.94 24.30 20.79
N ALA A 134 7.11 24.44 19.48
CA ALA A 134 7.40 25.71 18.83
C ALA A 134 6.18 26.21 18.07
N SER A 135 5.78 27.44 18.35
CA SER A 135 4.63 28.13 17.70
C SER A 135 4.69 29.64 17.95
N ILE A 136 3.78 30.35 17.31
CA ILE A 136 3.62 31.81 17.52
C ILE A 136 3.02 32.15 18.90
N LEU A 137 2.50 31.18 19.64
CA LEU A 137 1.82 31.42 20.92
C LEU A 137 2.74 32.02 22.00
N GLY A 138 3.99 31.55 22.09
CA GLY A 138 4.95 32.06 23.08
C GLY A 138 5.12 33.57 23.04
N PRO A 139 5.55 34.13 21.89
CA PRO A 139 5.66 35.58 21.70
C PRO A 139 4.36 36.38 21.99
N ILE A 140 3.22 35.86 21.54
CA ILE A 140 1.91 36.49 21.78
C ILE A 140 1.59 36.58 23.27
N LYS A 141 1.80 35.46 24.00
CA LYS A 141 1.58 35.39 25.47
C LYS A 141 2.45 36.38 26.22
N ILE A 142 3.74 36.49 25.88
CA ILE A 142 4.68 37.47 26.48
C ILE A 142 4.17 38.90 26.28
N ILE A 143 3.64 39.22 25.11
CA ILE A 143 3.14 40.56 24.84
C ILE A 143 1.83 40.83 25.61
N LEU A 144 0.90 39.87 25.64
CA LEU A 144 -0.34 39.99 26.40
C LEU A 144 -0.09 40.14 27.90
N GLU A 145 0.87 39.43 28.48
CA GLU A 145 1.29 39.59 29.87
C GLU A 145 1.79 41.00 30.15
N LYS A 146 2.59 41.60 29.25
CA LYS A 146 3.02 43.02 29.34
C LYS A 146 1.85 43.99 29.23
N MET A 147 0.76 43.61 28.56
CA MET A 147 -0.49 44.39 28.51
C MET A 147 -1.38 44.18 29.74
N GLY A 148 -0.96 43.31 30.70
CA GLY A 148 -1.71 43.01 31.91
C GLY A 148 -2.88 42.08 31.75
N THR A 149 -2.86 41.25 30.71
CA THR A 149 -3.89 40.23 30.44
C THR A 149 -3.24 38.89 30.04
N ASP A 150 -4.02 37.83 30.03
CA ASP A 150 -3.65 36.53 29.48
C ASP A 150 -4.52 36.15 28.28
N LEU A 151 -4.14 35.10 27.56
CA LEU A 151 -4.83 34.69 26.30
C LEU A 151 -6.29 34.26 26.56
N GLY A 152 -6.60 33.70 27.74
CA GLY A 152 -7.95 33.30 28.09
C GLY A 152 -8.89 34.45 28.41
N SER A 153 -8.34 35.53 28.98
CA SER A 153 -9.09 36.74 29.39
C SER A 153 -9.04 37.85 28.34
N ALA A 154 -8.14 37.77 27.38
CA ALA A 154 -7.97 38.80 26.35
C ALA A 154 -9.16 38.84 25.37
N SER A 155 -9.54 40.02 24.97
CA SER A 155 -10.45 40.21 23.83
C SER A 155 -9.72 39.95 22.50
N ASN A 156 -10.47 39.66 21.44
CA ASN A 156 -9.88 39.52 20.11
C ASN A 156 -9.09 40.75 19.67
N ASP A 157 -9.56 41.94 20.03
CA ASP A 157 -8.88 43.19 19.74
C ASP A 157 -7.52 43.33 20.45
N GLN A 158 -7.43 42.90 21.71
CA GLN A 158 -6.16 42.84 22.44
C GLN A 158 -5.19 41.84 21.80
N VAL A 159 -5.67 40.68 21.38
CA VAL A 159 -4.86 39.70 20.65
C VAL A 159 -4.36 40.28 19.33
N LYS A 160 -5.20 40.98 18.56
CA LYS A 160 -4.78 41.64 17.32
C LYS A 160 -3.71 42.72 17.54
N ILE A 161 -3.81 43.48 18.63
CA ILE A 161 -2.77 44.43 19.04
C ILE A 161 -1.47 43.71 19.38
N ALA A 162 -1.55 42.61 20.15
CA ALA A 162 -0.38 41.81 20.50
C ALA A 162 0.29 41.20 19.25
N VAL A 163 -0.49 40.69 18.30
CA VAL A 163 0.01 40.20 17.01
C VAL A 163 0.70 41.32 16.22
N SER A 164 0.10 42.52 16.14
CA SER A 164 0.71 43.66 15.46
C SER A 164 2.06 44.06 16.07
N GLN A 165 2.14 44.06 17.41
CA GLN A 165 3.40 44.34 18.11
C GLN A 165 4.45 43.25 17.88
N MET A 166 4.06 41.96 17.90
CA MET A 166 4.93 40.85 17.59
C MET A 166 5.50 40.96 16.18
N MET A 167 4.65 41.17 15.19
CA MET A 167 5.04 41.27 13.77
C MET A 167 5.94 42.46 13.45
N SER A 168 5.87 43.50 14.25
CA SER A 168 6.69 44.71 14.11
C SER A 168 8.02 44.66 14.86
N ASN A 169 8.25 43.62 15.66
CA ASN A 169 9.42 43.50 16.52
C ASN A 169 10.48 42.62 15.85
N GLU A 170 11.68 43.16 15.63
CA GLU A 170 12.79 42.44 15.00
C GLU A 170 13.24 41.20 15.80
N ASN A 171 13.02 41.16 17.10
CA ASN A 171 13.35 40.04 17.97
C ASN A 171 12.45 38.81 17.69
N PHE A 172 11.31 38.98 17.03
CA PHE A 172 10.39 37.88 16.66
C PHE A 172 10.36 37.64 15.15
N LYS A 173 11.47 37.89 14.45
CA LYS A 173 11.56 37.74 12.99
C LYS A 173 11.29 36.31 12.51
N GLU A 174 11.67 35.32 13.30
CA GLU A 174 11.45 33.92 13.03
C GLU A 174 9.98 33.50 13.07
N VAL A 175 9.11 34.33 13.67
CA VAL A 175 7.65 34.06 13.70
C VAL A 175 7.05 34.01 12.29
N TRP A 176 7.65 34.73 11.32
CA TRP A 176 7.17 34.72 9.94
C TRP A 176 7.25 33.31 9.31
N ASP A 177 8.20 32.49 9.69
CA ASP A 177 8.38 31.14 9.18
C ASP A 177 7.27 30.18 9.63
N PHE A 178 6.53 30.58 10.67
CA PHE A 178 5.38 29.80 11.16
C PHE A 178 4.06 30.21 10.50
N LEU A 179 4.01 31.25 9.71
CA LEU A 179 2.77 31.76 9.11
C LEU A 179 2.68 31.39 7.63
N ALA A 180 1.45 31.23 7.15
CA ALA A 180 1.19 30.96 5.74
C ALA A 180 1.66 32.10 4.84
N SER A 181 2.07 31.78 3.61
CA SER A 181 2.48 32.80 2.61
C SER A 181 1.38 33.79 2.23
N GLN A 182 0.11 33.44 2.48
CA GLN A 182 -1.06 34.28 2.28
C GLN A 182 -1.32 35.26 3.45
N THR A 183 -0.44 35.27 4.48
CA THR A 183 -0.52 36.22 5.59
C THR A 183 -0.46 37.65 5.06
N SER A 184 -1.39 38.48 5.50
CA SER A 184 -1.54 39.84 5.03
C SER A 184 -1.91 40.78 6.16
N SER A 185 -1.69 42.08 5.97
CA SER A 185 -2.11 43.13 6.92
C SER A 185 -2.75 44.33 6.22
N TYR A 186 -3.57 45.01 6.97
CA TYR A 186 -4.13 46.31 6.57
C TYR A 186 -4.24 47.25 7.78
N LYS A 187 -4.22 48.54 7.55
CA LYS A 187 -4.34 49.52 8.64
C LYS A 187 -5.76 49.55 9.18
N GLN A 188 -5.89 49.42 10.50
CA GLN A 188 -7.18 49.45 11.21
C GLN A 188 -7.02 50.14 12.57
N ILE A 189 -8.05 50.91 12.98
CA ILE A 189 -8.12 51.47 14.33
C ILE A 189 -8.77 50.41 15.24
N VAL A 190 -8.02 49.92 16.22
CA VAL A 190 -8.46 48.96 17.22
C VAL A 190 -8.23 49.52 18.61
N LEU A 191 -9.26 49.58 19.44
CA LEU A 191 -9.22 50.21 20.78
C LEU A 191 -8.62 51.64 20.80
N GLY A 192 -8.84 52.43 19.72
CA GLY A 192 -8.35 53.79 19.59
C GLY A 192 -6.89 53.92 19.12
N GLN A 193 -6.23 52.83 18.79
CA GLN A 193 -4.86 52.77 18.23
C GLN A 193 -4.89 52.34 16.78
N GLU A 194 -4.12 52.99 15.91
CA GLU A 194 -3.91 52.49 14.54
C GLU A 194 -2.87 51.39 14.56
N ILE A 195 -3.26 50.21 14.11
CA ILE A 195 -2.41 49.03 14.04
C ILE A 195 -2.35 48.43 12.63
N ASP A 196 -1.34 47.66 12.34
CA ASP A 196 -1.35 46.71 11.24
C ASP A 196 -2.18 45.50 11.66
N TYR A 197 -3.41 45.40 11.13
CA TYR A 197 -4.32 44.29 11.43
C TYR A 197 -3.93 43.10 10.57
N TRP A 198 -3.28 42.12 11.20
CA TRP A 198 -2.77 40.91 10.54
C TRP A 198 -3.80 39.81 10.52
N THR A 199 -3.85 39.08 9.37
CA THR A 199 -4.64 37.87 9.18
C THR A 199 -3.79 36.81 8.51
N SER A 200 -3.97 35.56 8.92
CA SER A 200 -3.33 34.39 8.29
C SER A 200 -4.30 33.24 8.25
N PRO A 201 -4.49 32.56 7.11
CA PRO A 201 -5.40 31.43 7.01
C PRO A 201 -4.89 30.21 7.77
N ALA A 202 -3.58 30.06 7.91
CA ALA A 202 -2.95 28.93 8.55
C ALA A 202 -1.63 29.31 9.23
N MET A 203 -1.19 28.46 10.15
CA MET A 203 0.12 28.53 10.78
C MET A 203 0.70 27.14 11.00
N THR A 204 2.01 27.03 11.14
CA THR A 204 2.70 25.79 11.54
C THR A 204 2.81 25.69 13.06
N LEU A 205 2.75 24.45 13.52
CA LEU A 205 3.09 24.03 14.86
C LEU A 205 4.13 22.93 14.76
N VAL A 206 5.21 23.03 15.51
CA VAL A 206 6.24 21.99 15.56
C VAL A 206 6.30 21.42 16.97
N VAL A 207 6.12 20.11 17.08
CA VAL A 207 6.29 19.36 18.33
C VAL A 207 7.64 18.64 18.26
N MET A 208 8.46 18.84 19.26
CA MET A 208 9.82 18.28 19.36
C MET A 208 9.85 17.17 20.40
N ALA A 209 10.34 16.00 20.00
CA ALA A 209 10.53 14.86 20.89
C ALA A 209 12.02 14.51 21.06
N ASP A 210 12.35 13.85 22.16
CA ASP A 210 13.68 13.29 22.42
C ASP A 210 13.92 12.08 21.51
N ASN A 211 14.71 12.27 20.45
CA ASN A 211 14.97 11.26 19.43
C ASN A 211 15.64 10.01 20.00
N LYS A 212 16.49 10.15 21.01
CA LYS A 212 17.15 9.02 21.66
C LYS A 212 16.18 8.09 22.35
N LYS A 213 15.11 8.62 22.96
CA LYS A 213 14.06 7.83 23.60
C LYS A 213 13.21 7.05 22.61
N LEU A 214 13.24 7.44 21.34
CA LEU A 214 12.54 6.76 20.24
C LEU A 214 13.41 5.69 19.57
N GLY A 215 14.66 5.52 20.03
CA GLY A 215 15.62 4.58 19.45
C GLY A 215 16.34 5.11 18.20
N GLY A 216 16.15 6.39 17.86
CA GLY A 216 16.69 7.00 16.66
C GLY A 216 17.99 7.77 16.89
N SER A 217 18.81 7.83 15.85
CA SER A 217 20.03 8.64 15.78
C SER A 217 19.96 9.73 14.70
N GLY A 218 19.08 9.59 13.71
CA GLY A 218 18.93 10.47 12.56
C GLY A 218 17.60 11.20 12.49
N LEU A 219 17.46 12.03 11.43
CA LEU A 219 16.23 12.76 11.10
C LEU A 219 15.26 11.94 10.24
N GLU A 220 15.54 10.65 10.03
CA GLU A 220 14.77 9.82 9.11
C GLU A 220 13.28 9.78 9.48
N ILE A 221 12.49 10.15 8.50
CA ILE A 221 11.02 10.02 8.43
C ILE A 221 10.64 9.63 7.01
N GLY A 222 9.51 8.97 6.81
CA GLY A 222 8.99 8.62 5.49
C GLY A 222 8.86 7.13 5.26
N LEU A 223 8.46 6.75 4.04
CA LEU A 223 8.21 5.35 3.66
C LEU A 223 9.47 4.49 3.79
N GLY A 224 9.31 3.37 4.48
CA GLY A 224 10.43 2.50 4.83
C GLY A 224 11.17 3.05 6.04
N GLY A 225 11.98 2.25 6.63
CA GLY A 225 12.70 2.60 7.85
C GLY A 225 12.54 1.50 8.89
N GLY A 226 13.40 1.57 9.91
CA GLY A 226 13.39 0.61 11.00
C GLY A 226 12.31 0.88 12.04
N GLU A 227 12.39 0.15 13.13
CA GLU A 227 11.52 0.29 14.29
C GLU A 227 11.50 1.72 14.85
N GLU A 228 12.62 2.45 14.73
CA GLU A 228 12.74 3.84 15.17
C GLU A 228 11.79 4.79 14.41
N VAL A 229 11.63 4.60 13.08
CA VAL A 229 10.71 5.42 12.28
C VAL A 229 9.27 5.12 12.67
N ILE A 230 8.93 3.87 12.87
CA ILE A 230 7.59 3.44 13.33
C ILE A 230 7.28 4.01 14.72
N ASN A 231 8.25 4.02 15.64
CA ASN A 231 8.10 4.64 16.96
C ASN A 231 7.85 6.14 16.88
N LYS A 232 8.57 6.86 15.99
CA LYS A 232 8.34 8.27 15.71
C LYS A 232 6.92 8.52 15.18
N GLU A 233 6.44 7.69 14.24
CA GLU A 233 5.11 7.82 13.67
C GLU A 233 4.00 7.57 14.69
N HIS A 234 4.13 6.55 15.53
CA HIS A 234 3.19 6.31 16.63
C HIS A 234 3.11 7.50 17.59
N LEU A 235 4.25 8.10 17.92
CA LEU A 235 4.29 9.27 18.78
C LEU A 235 3.67 10.50 18.07
N ASN A 236 3.96 10.68 16.80
CA ASN A 236 3.37 11.76 15.99
C ASN A 236 1.84 11.70 15.97
N ARG A 237 1.25 10.50 15.85
CA ARG A 237 -0.19 10.30 15.96
C ARG A 237 -0.73 10.71 17.33
N LYS A 238 -0.03 10.35 18.40
CA LYS A 238 -0.41 10.79 19.75
C LYS A 238 -0.36 12.31 19.90
N PHE A 239 0.66 12.97 19.33
CA PHE A 239 0.73 14.42 19.30
C PHE A 239 -0.44 15.01 18.53
N ALA A 240 -0.73 14.49 17.33
CA ALA A 240 -1.84 14.92 16.51
C ALA A 240 -3.19 14.79 17.25
N ASP A 241 -3.46 13.64 17.87
CA ASP A 241 -4.69 13.37 18.60
C ASP A 241 -4.91 14.38 19.75
N VAL A 242 -3.85 14.68 20.51
CA VAL A 242 -3.97 15.61 21.63
C VAL A 242 -4.05 17.06 21.17
N VAL A 243 -3.24 17.47 20.20
CA VAL A 243 -3.23 18.85 19.67
C VAL A 243 -4.50 19.15 18.90
N ALA A 244 -5.07 18.19 18.18
CA ALA A 244 -6.35 18.36 17.52
C ALA A 244 -7.48 18.69 18.49
N GLY A 245 -7.48 18.05 19.67
CA GLY A 245 -8.54 18.27 20.68
C GLY A 245 -9.94 18.08 20.09
N HIS A 246 -10.82 19.07 20.32
CA HIS A 246 -12.17 19.05 19.77
C HIS A 246 -12.30 19.67 18.38
N GLN A 247 -11.26 20.31 17.87
CA GLN A 247 -11.22 20.98 16.56
C GLN A 247 -12.42 21.91 16.32
N GLU A 248 -12.76 22.75 17.30
CA GLU A 248 -13.91 23.65 17.19
C GLU A 248 -13.63 24.80 16.21
N ASN A 249 -12.49 25.49 16.38
CA ASN A 249 -12.13 26.70 15.64
C ASN A 249 -11.10 26.48 14.54
N PHE A 250 -10.38 25.36 14.55
CA PHE A 250 -9.37 25.04 13.54
C PHE A 250 -9.41 23.56 13.13
N SER A 251 -8.73 23.24 12.03
CA SER A 251 -8.40 21.87 11.61
C SER A 251 -6.90 21.64 11.75
N LEU A 252 -6.50 20.48 12.22
CA LEU A 252 -5.11 20.04 12.30
C LEU A 252 -4.78 19.12 11.12
N LEU A 253 -3.70 19.43 10.42
CA LEU A 253 -3.18 18.64 9.31
C LEU A 253 -1.75 18.21 9.65
N GLY A 254 -1.46 16.92 9.58
CA GLY A 254 -0.10 16.39 9.72
C GLY A 254 0.68 16.49 8.40
N ILE A 255 1.98 16.73 8.49
CA ILE A 255 2.87 16.76 7.32
C ILE A 255 3.76 15.53 7.37
N ALA A 256 3.39 14.48 6.65
CA ALA A 256 4.14 13.21 6.53
C ALA A 256 4.53 12.59 7.90
N ASN A 257 3.66 12.71 8.89
CA ASN A 257 3.98 12.36 10.28
C ASN A 257 3.85 10.86 10.58
N ASP A 258 3.11 10.10 9.74
CA ASP A 258 2.74 8.70 9.99
C ASP A 258 2.55 7.89 8.68
N VAL A 259 3.45 8.12 7.73
CA VAL A 259 3.35 7.60 6.36
C VAL A 259 3.34 6.07 6.30
N ASN A 260 4.14 5.39 7.14
CA ASN A 260 4.18 3.93 7.17
C ASN A 260 2.92 3.35 7.81
N LEU A 261 2.47 3.92 8.93
CA LEU A 261 1.24 3.49 9.63
C LEU A 261 0.01 3.72 8.74
N GLU A 262 -0.08 4.86 8.07
CA GLU A 262 -1.16 5.13 7.12
C GLU A 262 -1.10 4.19 5.92
N ALA A 263 0.09 3.91 5.39
CA ALA A 263 0.29 2.98 4.31
C ALA A 263 -0.12 1.54 4.69
N GLU A 264 0.16 1.11 5.92
CA GLU A 264 -0.28 -0.18 6.46
C GLU A 264 -1.81 -0.25 6.56
N GLU A 265 -2.45 0.74 7.17
CA GLU A 265 -3.90 0.84 7.31
C GLU A 265 -4.62 0.92 5.95
N GLN A 266 -4.08 1.70 5.01
CA GLN A 266 -4.60 1.74 3.65
C GLN A 266 -4.38 0.43 2.90
N GLY A 267 -3.26 -0.25 3.14
CA GLY A 267 -3.01 -1.59 2.64
C GLY A 267 -4.06 -2.59 3.10
N GLU A 268 -4.41 -2.58 4.38
CA GLU A 268 -5.48 -3.41 4.94
C GLU A 268 -6.85 -3.07 4.33
N THR A 269 -7.17 -1.79 4.22
CA THR A 269 -8.44 -1.34 3.62
C THR A 269 -8.50 -1.58 2.11
N ALA A 270 -7.39 -1.58 1.40
CA ALA A 270 -7.32 -1.89 -0.03
C ALA A 270 -7.57 -3.37 -0.34
N GLY A 271 -7.29 -4.27 0.61
CA GLY A 271 -7.46 -5.72 0.44
C GLY A 271 -8.83 -6.13 -0.13
N PRO A 272 -9.97 -5.71 0.43
CA PRO A 272 -11.30 -5.98 -0.11
C PRO A 272 -11.51 -5.46 -1.55
N PHE A 273 -10.97 -4.29 -1.89
CA PHE A 273 -11.07 -3.71 -3.23
C PHE A 273 -10.22 -4.49 -4.25
N ILE A 274 -9.01 -4.91 -3.87
CA ILE A 274 -8.16 -5.79 -4.69
C ILE A 274 -8.90 -7.09 -4.96
N MET A 275 -9.49 -7.69 -3.92
CA MET A 275 -10.26 -8.91 -4.05
C MET A 275 -11.48 -8.75 -4.97
N LEU A 276 -12.23 -7.64 -4.85
CA LEU A 276 -13.33 -7.32 -5.75
C LEU A 276 -12.85 -7.19 -7.20
N THR A 277 -11.69 -6.57 -7.42
CA THR A 277 -11.06 -6.44 -8.74
C THR A 277 -10.68 -7.81 -9.31
N VAL A 278 -10.09 -8.70 -8.51
CA VAL A 278 -9.78 -10.07 -8.92
C VAL A 278 -11.04 -10.83 -9.30
N ILE A 279 -12.09 -10.76 -8.48
CA ILE A 279 -13.38 -11.41 -8.78
C ILE A 279 -13.96 -10.85 -10.07
N ALA A 280 -13.99 -9.53 -10.24
CA ALA A 280 -14.49 -8.89 -11.45
C ALA A 280 -13.69 -9.32 -12.68
N ALA A 281 -12.37 -9.37 -12.61
CA ALA A 281 -11.50 -9.83 -13.69
C ALA A 281 -11.80 -11.28 -14.09
N VAL A 282 -11.91 -12.18 -13.11
CA VAL A 282 -12.26 -13.59 -13.33
C VAL A 282 -13.65 -13.74 -13.95
N LEU A 283 -14.63 -12.97 -13.51
CA LEU A 283 -15.98 -12.96 -14.09
C LEU A 283 -16.00 -12.45 -15.52
N VAL A 284 -15.24 -11.41 -15.83
CA VAL A 284 -15.09 -10.88 -17.20
C VAL A 284 -14.48 -11.93 -18.14
N VAL A 285 -13.46 -12.67 -17.69
CA VAL A 285 -12.88 -13.79 -18.45
C VAL A 285 -13.93 -14.86 -18.71
N GLY A 286 -14.69 -15.22 -17.70
CA GLY A 286 -15.78 -16.20 -17.81
C GLY A 286 -16.86 -15.76 -18.78
N ALA A 287 -17.33 -14.52 -18.67
CA ALA A 287 -18.34 -13.94 -19.52
C ALA A 287 -17.85 -13.83 -20.99
N SER A 288 -16.64 -13.34 -21.21
CA SER A 288 -16.04 -13.20 -22.55
C SER A 288 -15.83 -14.57 -23.24
N SER A 289 -15.54 -15.60 -22.46
CA SER A 289 -15.35 -16.96 -22.97
C SER A 289 -16.62 -17.79 -22.97
N GLY A 290 -17.74 -17.32 -22.39
CA GLY A 290 -19.00 -18.05 -22.30
C GLY A 290 -18.88 -19.41 -21.58
N SER A 291 -17.96 -19.54 -20.60
CA SER A 291 -17.65 -20.81 -19.94
C SER A 291 -17.30 -20.62 -18.47
N TYR A 292 -18.09 -21.27 -17.61
CA TYR A 292 -17.82 -21.29 -16.16
C TYR A 292 -16.55 -22.02 -15.81
N TRP A 293 -16.14 -23.03 -16.61
CA TRP A 293 -14.88 -23.71 -16.42
C TRP A 293 -13.67 -22.81 -16.64
N VAL A 294 -13.74 -21.94 -17.64
CA VAL A 294 -12.70 -20.94 -17.86
C VAL A 294 -12.61 -19.99 -16.68
N THR A 295 -13.77 -19.58 -16.13
CA THR A 295 -13.83 -18.76 -14.89
C THR A 295 -13.11 -19.46 -13.74
N ALA A 296 -13.45 -20.73 -13.46
CA ALA A 296 -12.87 -21.51 -12.37
C ALA A 296 -11.36 -21.72 -12.55
N VAL A 297 -10.94 -22.12 -13.76
CA VAL A 297 -9.52 -22.35 -14.08
C VAL A 297 -8.71 -21.05 -13.96
N THR A 298 -9.27 -19.92 -14.38
CA THR A 298 -8.62 -18.59 -14.22
C THR A 298 -8.48 -18.22 -12.74
N GLY A 299 -9.54 -18.40 -11.93
CA GLY A 299 -9.50 -18.11 -10.50
C GLY A 299 -8.45 -18.97 -9.75
N ILE A 300 -8.42 -20.27 -10.01
CA ILE A 300 -7.40 -21.18 -9.45
C ILE A 300 -6.00 -20.78 -9.95
N GLY A 301 -5.87 -20.45 -11.23
CA GLY A 301 -4.60 -20.00 -11.82
C GLY A 301 -4.06 -18.76 -11.14
N ILE A 302 -4.92 -17.77 -10.84
CA ILE A 302 -4.52 -16.58 -10.08
C ILE A 302 -4.00 -16.95 -8.68
N GLY A 303 -4.67 -17.89 -7.98
CA GLY A 303 -4.20 -18.38 -6.69
C GLY A 303 -2.82 -19.04 -6.79
N ILE A 304 -2.59 -19.89 -7.80
CA ILE A 304 -1.28 -20.52 -8.04
C ILE A 304 -0.21 -19.46 -8.35
N MET A 305 -0.53 -18.44 -9.15
CA MET A 305 0.38 -17.32 -9.44
C MET A 305 0.82 -16.59 -8.17
N MET A 306 -0.10 -16.36 -7.23
CA MET A 306 0.22 -15.73 -5.93
C MET A 306 1.20 -16.60 -5.13
N VAL A 307 0.99 -17.91 -5.10
CA VAL A 307 1.93 -18.86 -4.47
C VAL A 307 3.30 -18.79 -5.14
N TRP A 308 3.36 -18.75 -6.46
CA TRP A 308 4.62 -18.63 -7.19
C TRP A 308 5.32 -17.31 -6.90
N LEU A 309 4.60 -16.19 -6.92
CA LEU A 309 5.16 -14.89 -6.60
C LEU A 309 5.77 -14.89 -5.18
N LYS A 310 4.98 -15.25 -4.18
CA LYS A 310 5.45 -15.24 -2.78
C LYS A 310 6.55 -16.28 -2.52
N GLY A 311 6.42 -17.48 -3.07
CA GLY A 311 7.38 -18.58 -2.88
C GLY A 311 8.73 -18.31 -3.54
N ILE A 312 8.74 -17.83 -4.79
CA ILE A 312 9.98 -17.47 -5.49
C ILE A 312 10.61 -16.23 -4.85
N SER A 313 9.82 -15.21 -4.49
CA SER A 313 10.30 -14.02 -3.80
C SER A 313 10.99 -14.39 -2.47
N ALA A 314 10.40 -15.28 -1.68
CA ALA A 314 10.98 -15.78 -0.45
C ALA A 314 12.28 -16.58 -0.70
N LEU A 315 12.30 -17.42 -1.74
CA LEU A 315 13.46 -18.24 -2.09
C LEU A 315 14.70 -17.41 -2.47
N ILE A 316 14.49 -16.29 -3.18
CA ILE A 316 15.60 -15.41 -3.60
C ILE A 316 15.84 -14.25 -2.63
N GLY A 317 15.12 -14.22 -1.49
CA GLY A 317 15.33 -13.23 -0.44
C GLY A 317 14.87 -11.82 -0.79
N LEU A 318 13.77 -11.68 -1.56
CA LEU A 318 13.19 -10.35 -1.80
C LEU A 318 12.59 -9.81 -0.52
N LYS A 319 12.92 -8.57 -0.20
CA LYS A 319 12.37 -7.86 0.95
C LYS A 319 10.94 -7.40 0.68
N MET A 320 10.19 -7.18 1.77
CA MET A 320 8.82 -6.67 1.70
C MET A 320 8.79 -5.19 1.34
N GLY A 321 7.61 -4.70 0.96
CA GLY A 321 7.35 -3.29 0.73
C GLY A 321 5.95 -3.08 0.17
N LEU A 322 5.32 -1.97 0.52
CA LEU A 322 3.95 -1.65 0.10
C LEU A 322 3.74 -1.81 -1.42
N VAL A 323 4.70 -1.33 -2.21
CA VAL A 323 4.66 -1.42 -3.68
C VAL A 323 4.70 -2.88 -4.14
N ILE A 324 5.53 -3.71 -3.51
CA ILE A 324 5.69 -5.12 -3.87
C ILE A 324 4.45 -5.92 -3.45
N ASP A 325 3.90 -5.63 -2.28
CA ASP A 325 2.81 -6.40 -1.71
C ASP A 325 1.43 -6.04 -2.26
N LEU A 326 1.23 -4.83 -2.79
CA LEU A 326 -0.03 -4.37 -3.38
C LEU A 326 0.03 -4.25 -4.91
N ILE A 327 0.99 -3.50 -5.45
CA ILE A 327 1.01 -3.15 -6.88
C ILE A 327 1.38 -4.35 -7.75
N VAL A 328 2.35 -5.17 -7.32
CA VAL A 328 2.78 -6.34 -8.10
C VAL A 328 1.66 -7.37 -8.26
N PRO A 329 0.92 -7.79 -7.20
CA PRO A 329 -0.22 -8.68 -7.34
C PRO A 329 -1.33 -8.14 -8.27
N ILE A 330 -1.67 -6.85 -8.17
CA ILE A 330 -2.68 -6.23 -9.05
C ILE A 330 -2.23 -6.30 -10.52
N SER A 331 -0.98 -5.91 -10.78
CA SER A 331 -0.40 -5.94 -12.13
C SER A 331 -0.33 -7.36 -12.67
N MET A 332 0.02 -8.33 -11.83
CA MET A 332 0.08 -9.76 -12.19
C MET A 332 -1.30 -10.29 -12.61
N VAL A 333 -2.37 -9.93 -11.89
CA VAL A 333 -3.73 -10.34 -12.26
C VAL A 333 -4.13 -9.73 -13.59
N ALA A 334 -3.87 -8.43 -13.81
CA ALA A 334 -4.20 -7.74 -15.05
C ALA A 334 -3.51 -8.39 -16.25
N LEU A 335 -2.20 -8.61 -16.20
CA LEU A 335 -1.42 -9.26 -17.27
C LEU A 335 -1.83 -10.73 -17.47
N GLY A 336 -2.08 -11.43 -16.37
CA GLY A 336 -2.50 -12.84 -16.42
C GLY A 336 -3.87 -13.03 -17.11
N VAL A 337 -4.81 -12.13 -16.81
CA VAL A 337 -6.13 -12.12 -17.46
C VAL A 337 -6.00 -11.92 -18.96
N ASP A 338 -5.11 -11.05 -19.40
CA ASP A 338 -4.89 -10.79 -20.81
C ASP A 338 -4.34 -12.03 -21.54
N PHE A 339 -3.36 -12.71 -20.96
CA PHE A 339 -2.81 -13.95 -21.50
C PHE A 339 -3.87 -15.03 -21.65
N VAL A 340 -4.70 -15.27 -20.61
CA VAL A 340 -5.72 -16.31 -20.67
C VAL A 340 -6.82 -16.00 -21.67
N VAL A 341 -7.25 -14.74 -21.77
CA VAL A 341 -8.30 -14.32 -22.73
C VAL A 341 -7.85 -14.59 -24.14
N HIS A 342 -6.65 -14.17 -24.52
CA HIS A 342 -6.12 -14.37 -25.87
C HIS A 342 -5.94 -15.86 -26.20
N ALA A 343 -5.37 -16.64 -25.29
CA ALA A 343 -5.14 -18.06 -25.50
C ALA A 343 -6.45 -18.87 -25.61
N ILE A 344 -7.40 -18.61 -24.68
CA ILE A 344 -8.69 -19.33 -24.66
C ILE A 344 -9.58 -18.90 -25.82
N ARG A 345 -9.61 -17.61 -26.18
CA ARG A 345 -10.42 -17.13 -27.30
C ARG A 345 -10.00 -17.80 -28.59
N ARG A 346 -8.69 -17.87 -28.85
CA ARG A 346 -8.18 -18.53 -30.05
C ARG A 346 -8.44 -20.03 -30.08
N TYR A 347 -8.30 -20.69 -28.92
CA TYR A 347 -8.68 -22.10 -28.77
C TYR A 347 -10.17 -22.33 -29.10
N LYS A 348 -11.07 -21.46 -28.61
CA LYS A 348 -12.51 -21.58 -28.83
C LYS A 348 -12.93 -21.28 -30.26
N GLU A 349 -12.26 -20.36 -30.95
CA GLU A 349 -12.46 -20.10 -32.36
C GLU A 349 -12.26 -21.38 -33.16
N GLU A 350 -11.13 -22.08 -32.95
CA GLU A 350 -10.83 -23.34 -33.62
C GLU A 350 -11.79 -24.48 -33.22
N LEU A 351 -12.26 -24.49 -31.96
CA LEU A 351 -13.27 -25.46 -31.54
C LEU A 351 -14.62 -25.25 -32.22
N ASN A 352 -15.02 -23.99 -32.41
CA ASN A 352 -16.26 -23.61 -33.13
C ASN A 352 -16.18 -23.93 -34.63
N ASP A 353 -14.99 -23.92 -35.21
CA ASP A 353 -14.75 -24.34 -36.62
C ASP A 353 -14.83 -25.87 -36.77
N GLY A 354 -15.13 -26.63 -35.71
CA GLY A 354 -15.38 -28.05 -35.73
C GLY A 354 -14.15 -28.92 -35.46
N ASN A 355 -13.03 -28.32 -35.10
CA ASN A 355 -11.82 -29.10 -34.71
C ASN A 355 -12.04 -29.83 -33.40
N LEU A 356 -11.42 -31.02 -33.22
CA LEU A 356 -11.40 -31.69 -31.96
C LEU A 356 -10.56 -30.88 -30.89
N PRO A 357 -10.87 -30.97 -29.59
CA PRO A 357 -10.21 -30.12 -28.59
C PRO A 357 -8.67 -30.10 -28.63
N ARG A 358 -8.04 -31.23 -28.92
CA ARG A 358 -6.57 -31.27 -29.07
C ARG A 358 -6.06 -30.55 -30.29
N ASP A 359 -6.74 -30.70 -31.42
CA ASP A 359 -6.36 -30.04 -32.68
C ASP A 359 -6.69 -28.54 -32.60
N ALA A 360 -7.83 -28.17 -32.00
CA ALA A 360 -8.23 -26.80 -31.72
C ALA A 360 -7.18 -26.08 -30.84
N LEU A 361 -6.68 -26.74 -29.77
CA LEU A 361 -5.61 -26.15 -28.95
C LEU A 361 -4.32 -26.03 -29.79
N ARG A 362 -3.93 -27.05 -30.53
CA ARG A 362 -2.68 -27.04 -31.31
C ARG A 362 -2.67 -25.93 -32.35
N ILE A 363 -3.74 -25.77 -33.11
CA ILE A 363 -3.85 -24.78 -34.19
C ILE A 363 -4.03 -23.39 -33.59
N GLY A 364 -4.99 -23.23 -32.68
CA GLY A 364 -5.31 -21.95 -32.07
C GLY A 364 -4.14 -21.38 -31.28
N TYR A 365 -3.49 -22.21 -30.43
CA TYR A 365 -2.35 -21.75 -29.64
C TYR A 365 -1.13 -21.43 -30.50
N ALA A 366 -0.86 -22.20 -31.55
CA ALA A 366 0.22 -21.90 -32.49
C ALA A 366 0.05 -20.51 -33.14
N GLY A 367 -1.20 -20.05 -33.33
CA GLY A 367 -1.51 -18.74 -33.86
C GLY A 367 -1.19 -17.56 -32.92
N VAL A 368 -1.19 -17.77 -31.60
CA VAL A 368 -1.02 -16.70 -30.62
C VAL A 368 0.24 -16.81 -29.76
N VAL A 369 0.86 -17.97 -29.64
CA VAL A 369 1.99 -18.20 -28.74
C VAL A 369 3.16 -17.26 -29.00
N GLY A 370 3.44 -16.91 -30.24
CA GLY A 370 4.51 -15.97 -30.58
C GLY A 370 4.24 -14.57 -30.08
N ALA A 371 2.99 -14.10 -30.18
CA ALA A 371 2.58 -12.79 -29.68
C ALA A 371 2.61 -12.76 -28.15
N LEU A 372 2.10 -13.81 -27.49
CA LEU A 372 2.10 -13.92 -26.04
C LEU A 372 3.52 -14.00 -25.47
N LEU A 373 4.42 -14.74 -26.12
CA LEU A 373 5.84 -14.79 -25.74
C LEU A 373 6.53 -13.45 -25.89
N LEU A 374 6.23 -12.72 -26.98
CA LEU A 374 6.80 -11.40 -27.21
C LEU A 374 6.31 -10.40 -26.15
N ALA A 375 5.02 -10.41 -25.81
CA ALA A 375 4.46 -9.58 -24.76
C ALA A 375 5.11 -9.91 -23.41
N MET A 376 5.14 -11.20 -23.02
CA MET A 376 5.80 -11.65 -21.80
C MET A 376 7.27 -11.21 -21.75
N ALA A 377 8.02 -11.39 -22.84
CA ALA A 377 9.44 -11.02 -22.88
C ALA A 377 9.63 -9.49 -22.78
N SER A 378 8.81 -8.72 -23.47
CA SER A 378 8.85 -7.24 -23.41
C SER A 378 8.57 -6.75 -22.00
N ASP A 379 7.51 -7.22 -21.36
CA ASP A 379 7.12 -6.82 -20.01
C ASP A 379 8.16 -7.28 -18.98
N SER A 380 8.65 -8.53 -19.11
CA SER A 380 9.70 -9.05 -18.23
C SER A 380 10.99 -8.21 -18.33
N ILE A 381 11.43 -7.85 -19.54
CA ILE A 381 12.62 -7.02 -19.75
C ILE A 381 12.39 -5.63 -19.14
N ALA A 382 11.21 -5.05 -19.34
CA ALA A 382 10.85 -3.74 -18.79
C ALA A 382 10.96 -3.72 -17.25
N PHE A 383 10.37 -4.71 -16.57
CA PHE A 383 10.46 -4.80 -15.11
C PHE A 383 11.86 -5.17 -14.62
N LEU A 384 12.52 -6.14 -15.25
CA LEU A 384 13.85 -6.57 -14.86
C LEU A 384 14.93 -5.50 -15.13
N SER A 385 14.67 -4.51 -15.98
CA SER A 385 15.57 -3.36 -16.14
C SER A 385 15.76 -2.57 -14.83
N ASN A 386 14.79 -2.63 -13.91
CA ASN A 386 14.90 -2.03 -12.58
C ASN A 386 16.00 -2.67 -11.71
N LEU A 387 16.48 -3.88 -12.04
CA LEU A 387 17.62 -4.50 -11.36
C LEU A 387 18.92 -3.68 -11.51
N SER A 388 18.99 -2.79 -12.49
CA SER A 388 20.11 -1.85 -12.66
C SER A 388 20.01 -0.59 -11.80
N SER A 389 18.95 -0.44 -11.00
CA SER A 389 18.79 0.66 -10.07
C SER A 389 19.77 0.54 -8.90
N ASN A 390 20.10 1.67 -8.27
CA ASN A 390 20.84 1.72 -7.02
C ASN A 390 19.91 1.74 -5.78
N ILE A 391 18.59 1.80 -5.97
CA ILE A 391 17.62 1.84 -4.88
C ILE A 391 17.08 0.44 -4.63
N GLU A 392 17.25 -0.07 -3.41
CA GLU A 392 16.88 -1.44 -3.03
C GLU A 392 15.41 -1.74 -3.31
N ALA A 393 14.50 -0.85 -2.93
CA ALA A 393 13.07 -1.00 -3.16
C ALA A 393 12.73 -1.15 -4.66
N VAL A 394 13.43 -0.43 -5.55
CA VAL A 394 13.23 -0.49 -7.00
C VAL A 394 13.76 -1.81 -7.56
N ILE A 395 14.89 -2.30 -7.05
CA ILE A 395 15.48 -3.60 -7.43
C ILE A 395 14.49 -4.72 -7.07
N HIS A 396 14.03 -4.74 -5.82
CA HIS A 396 13.10 -5.77 -5.34
C HIS A 396 11.74 -5.72 -6.07
N PHE A 397 11.22 -4.51 -6.34
CA PHE A 397 10.03 -4.34 -7.17
C PHE A 397 10.21 -4.90 -8.58
N GLY A 398 11.32 -4.58 -9.23
CA GLY A 398 11.62 -5.07 -10.58
C GLY A 398 11.71 -6.59 -10.65
N ALA A 399 12.38 -7.20 -9.66
CA ALA A 399 12.49 -8.65 -9.56
C ALA A 399 11.11 -9.31 -9.32
N ALA A 400 10.33 -8.79 -8.35
CA ALA A 400 9.01 -9.32 -8.05
C ALA A 400 8.04 -9.19 -9.24
N ALA A 401 8.03 -8.04 -9.92
CA ALA A 401 7.21 -7.82 -11.10
C ALA A 401 7.62 -8.70 -12.28
N GLY A 402 8.93 -8.93 -12.48
CA GLY A 402 9.44 -9.88 -13.48
C GLY A 402 8.95 -11.32 -13.19
N ILE A 403 9.02 -11.77 -11.94
CA ILE A 403 8.48 -13.07 -11.51
C ILE A 403 6.96 -13.13 -11.77
N ALA A 404 6.25 -12.06 -11.47
CA ALA A 404 4.81 -11.99 -11.67
C ALA A 404 4.43 -12.15 -13.14
N VAL A 405 5.11 -11.47 -14.07
CA VAL A 405 4.88 -11.59 -15.52
C VAL A 405 5.15 -13.02 -16.00
N LEU A 406 6.30 -13.59 -15.64
CA LEU A 406 6.66 -14.95 -16.01
C LEU A 406 5.64 -15.97 -15.48
N SER A 407 5.28 -15.87 -14.21
CA SER A 407 4.28 -16.73 -13.58
C SER A 407 2.92 -16.61 -14.27
N SER A 408 2.49 -15.39 -14.60
CA SER A 408 1.24 -15.13 -15.30
C SER A 408 1.19 -15.79 -16.67
N TYR A 409 2.24 -15.65 -17.45
CA TYR A 409 2.35 -16.29 -18.74
C TYR A 409 2.30 -17.81 -18.64
N PHE A 410 3.12 -18.42 -17.76
CA PHE A 410 3.16 -19.88 -17.63
C PHE A 410 1.85 -20.46 -17.13
N ILE A 411 1.24 -19.85 -16.12
CA ILE A 411 0.03 -20.40 -15.48
C ILE A 411 -1.21 -20.08 -16.30
N LEU A 412 -1.46 -18.82 -16.65
CA LEU A 412 -2.68 -18.42 -17.34
C LEU A 412 -2.54 -18.48 -18.86
N GLY A 413 -1.37 -18.15 -19.40
CA GLY A 413 -1.12 -18.22 -20.84
C GLY A 413 -0.92 -19.63 -21.39
N VAL A 414 -0.28 -20.52 -20.61
CA VAL A 414 0.06 -21.87 -21.08
C VAL A 414 -0.80 -22.95 -20.43
N ILE A 415 -0.85 -23.01 -19.08
CA ILE A 415 -1.51 -24.13 -18.39
C ILE A 415 -3.03 -24.02 -18.41
N ALA A 416 -3.60 -22.84 -18.25
CA ALA A 416 -5.05 -22.67 -18.24
C ALA A 416 -5.72 -23.16 -19.56
N PRO A 417 -5.22 -22.84 -20.77
CA PRO A 417 -5.78 -23.44 -22.00
C PRO A 417 -5.69 -24.94 -22.07
N ILE A 418 -4.61 -25.55 -21.55
CA ILE A 418 -4.43 -27.01 -21.50
C ILE A 418 -5.49 -27.65 -20.60
N VAL A 419 -5.70 -27.09 -19.40
CA VAL A 419 -6.72 -27.60 -18.46
C VAL A 419 -8.12 -27.44 -19.04
N VAL A 420 -8.43 -26.32 -19.68
CA VAL A 420 -9.72 -26.13 -20.37
C VAL A 420 -9.92 -27.14 -21.48
N MET A 421 -8.91 -27.39 -22.31
CA MET A 421 -8.96 -28.44 -23.35
C MET A 421 -9.24 -29.84 -22.75
N GLN A 422 -8.57 -30.19 -21.63
CA GLN A 422 -8.79 -31.49 -20.95
C GLN A 422 -10.23 -31.62 -20.43
N THR A 423 -10.78 -30.53 -19.84
CA THR A 423 -12.16 -30.53 -19.37
C THR A 423 -13.14 -30.67 -20.52
N ASP A 424 -12.91 -30.00 -21.65
CA ASP A 424 -13.76 -30.12 -22.86
C ASP A 424 -13.68 -31.55 -23.44
N GLN A 425 -12.52 -32.20 -23.44
CA GLN A 425 -12.39 -33.59 -23.84
C GLN A 425 -13.17 -34.56 -22.93
N LEU A 426 -13.13 -34.33 -21.62
CA LEU A 426 -13.90 -35.12 -20.65
C LEU A 426 -15.40 -34.93 -20.88
N ILE A 427 -15.85 -33.72 -21.08
CA ILE A 427 -17.27 -33.40 -21.36
C ILE A 427 -17.73 -34.08 -22.64
N LEU A 428 -16.94 -34.07 -23.71
CA LEU A 428 -17.27 -34.77 -24.95
C LEU A 428 -17.38 -36.29 -24.75
N LYS A 429 -16.47 -36.90 -23.99
CA LYS A 429 -16.49 -38.31 -23.68
C LYS A 429 -17.68 -38.74 -22.81
N THR A 430 -18.01 -37.91 -21.80
CA THR A 430 -19.14 -38.17 -20.91
C THR A 430 -20.49 -37.81 -21.53
N GLY A 431 -20.54 -36.78 -22.36
CA GLY A 431 -21.75 -36.34 -23.07
C GLY A 431 -22.29 -37.34 -24.07
N THR A 432 -21.42 -38.20 -24.66
CA THR A 432 -21.85 -39.30 -25.54
C THR A 432 -22.49 -40.44 -24.76
N ALA A 433 -22.25 -40.59 -23.45
CA ALA A 433 -22.87 -41.58 -22.58
C ALA A 433 -24.25 -41.15 -22.02
N PHE A 434 -24.59 -39.87 -22.10
CA PHE A 434 -25.80 -39.28 -21.50
C PHE A 434 -26.81 -38.73 -22.53
N HIS A 435 -26.97 -39.37 -23.67
CA HIS A 435 -28.04 -39.05 -24.63
C HIS A 435 -29.39 -39.61 -24.15
N GLY A 436 -29.87 -39.11 -23.04
CA GLY A 436 -31.27 -39.23 -22.63
C GLY A 436 -32.06 -38.01 -23.16
N ASN A 437 -33.02 -38.28 -24.02
CA ASN A 437 -33.82 -37.33 -24.81
C ASN A 437 -34.85 -36.52 -24.01
N SER A 438 -34.67 -36.29 -22.72
CA SER A 438 -35.62 -35.51 -21.88
C SER A 438 -35.12 -34.07 -21.67
N PHE A 439 -35.93 -33.10 -22.11
CA PHE A 439 -35.76 -31.66 -21.90
C PHE A 439 -35.48 -31.32 -20.41
N LEU A 440 -36.17 -31.97 -19.48
CA LEU A 440 -35.97 -31.84 -18.05
C LEU A 440 -34.58 -32.26 -17.58
N PHE A 441 -34.02 -33.31 -18.19
CA PHE A 441 -32.67 -33.78 -17.90
C PHE A 441 -31.60 -32.80 -18.38
N ARG A 442 -31.82 -32.16 -19.51
CA ARG A 442 -30.94 -31.08 -20.02
C ARG A 442 -30.96 -29.86 -19.10
N ILE A 443 -32.14 -29.44 -18.59
CA ILE A 443 -32.27 -28.35 -17.63
C ILE A 443 -31.63 -28.71 -16.28
N ALA A 444 -31.89 -29.90 -15.75
CA ALA A 444 -31.29 -30.36 -14.51
C ALA A 444 -29.77 -30.48 -14.61
N TRP A 445 -29.24 -31.00 -15.74
CA TRP A 445 -27.83 -31.08 -16.00
C TRP A 445 -27.18 -29.70 -16.20
N LEU A 446 -27.86 -28.76 -16.88
CA LEU A 446 -27.41 -27.38 -17.02
C LEU A 446 -27.41 -26.68 -15.64
N GLY A 447 -28.44 -26.90 -14.83
CA GLY A 447 -28.52 -26.40 -13.46
C GLY A 447 -27.42 -26.97 -12.57
N PHE A 448 -27.13 -28.28 -12.64
CA PHE A 448 -26.05 -28.93 -11.91
C PHE A 448 -24.67 -28.40 -12.37
N ARG A 449 -24.48 -28.20 -13.67
CA ARG A 449 -23.27 -27.66 -14.25
C ARG A 449 -23.04 -26.20 -13.82
N VAL A 450 -24.09 -25.39 -13.83
CA VAL A 450 -24.05 -24.00 -13.33
C VAL A 450 -23.76 -23.96 -11.85
N PHE A 451 -24.46 -24.78 -11.07
CA PHE A 451 -24.28 -24.84 -9.61
C PHE A 451 -22.89 -25.35 -9.22
N SER A 452 -22.38 -26.41 -9.86
CA SER A 452 -21.04 -26.94 -9.59
C SER A 452 -19.94 -25.95 -9.97
N SER A 453 -20.08 -25.23 -11.10
CA SER A 453 -19.10 -24.21 -11.52
C SER A 453 -19.17 -22.95 -10.65
N MET A 454 -20.36 -22.53 -10.22
CA MET A 454 -20.50 -21.46 -9.20
C MET A 454 -19.91 -21.89 -7.85
N LEU A 455 -20.12 -23.13 -7.43
CA LEU A 455 -19.55 -23.64 -6.19
C LEU A 455 -18.02 -23.67 -6.25
N VAL A 456 -17.45 -24.13 -7.37
CA VAL A 456 -16.00 -24.14 -7.58
C VAL A 456 -15.44 -22.72 -7.67
N ALA A 457 -16.13 -21.79 -8.34
CA ALA A 457 -15.73 -20.38 -8.40
C ALA A 457 -15.82 -19.70 -7.02
N ILE A 458 -16.87 -19.99 -6.24
CA ILE A 458 -17.03 -19.50 -4.86
C ILE A 458 -15.98 -20.10 -3.94
N VAL A 459 -15.72 -21.40 -4.02
CA VAL A 459 -14.72 -22.09 -3.20
C VAL A 459 -13.30 -21.65 -3.57
N SER A 460 -13.00 -21.47 -4.85
CA SER A 460 -11.69 -20.94 -5.28
C SER A 460 -11.52 -19.46 -4.89
N GLY A 461 -12.56 -18.65 -5.02
CA GLY A 461 -12.58 -17.27 -4.52
C GLY A 461 -12.43 -17.20 -3.00
N ALA A 462 -13.19 -18.04 -2.26
CA ALA A 462 -13.07 -18.14 -0.81
C ALA A 462 -11.68 -18.66 -0.36
N ALA A 463 -11.07 -19.58 -1.11
CA ALA A 463 -9.72 -20.06 -0.84
C ALA A 463 -8.68 -18.97 -1.05
N VAL A 464 -8.81 -18.14 -2.10
CA VAL A 464 -7.95 -16.97 -2.30
C VAL A 464 -8.16 -15.94 -1.17
N ILE A 465 -9.40 -15.70 -0.76
CA ILE A 465 -9.73 -14.84 0.39
C ILE A 465 -9.09 -15.34 1.68
N LEU A 466 -9.21 -16.66 1.92
CA LEU A 466 -8.66 -17.28 3.12
C LEU A 466 -7.13 -17.27 3.15
N ILE A 467 -6.47 -17.44 2.00
CA ILE A 467 -5.00 -17.35 1.87
C ILE A 467 -4.50 -15.94 2.18
N VAL A 468 -5.27 -14.93 1.83
CA VAL A 468 -4.93 -13.52 2.07
C VAL A 468 -5.32 -13.03 3.47
N ALA A 469 -6.41 -13.56 4.03
CA ALA A 469 -7.03 -13.06 5.28
C ALA A 469 -6.73 -13.90 6.54
N LEU A 470 -6.25 -15.13 6.40
CA LEU A 470 -5.99 -15.99 7.55
C LEU A 470 -4.50 -16.15 7.82
N ASP A 471 -4.19 -16.08 9.12
CA ASP A 471 -2.93 -16.46 9.71
C ASP A 471 -2.40 -17.79 9.13
N LYS A 472 -1.10 -17.82 8.84
CA LYS A 472 -0.33 -18.73 7.97
C LYS A 472 -0.65 -20.24 8.06
N THR A 473 -1.25 -20.71 9.14
CA THR A 473 -1.44 -22.16 9.41
C THR A 473 -2.69 -22.76 8.77
N TRP A 474 -3.79 -22.04 8.68
CA TRP A 474 -5.07 -22.53 8.16
C TRP A 474 -5.19 -22.48 6.62
N GLY A 475 -4.46 -21.57 5.98
CA GLY A 475 -4.40 -21.47 4.51
C GLY A 475 -3.82 -22.73 3.84
N LEU A 476 -2.84 -23.38 4.49
CA LEU A 476 -2.20 -24.61 4.01
C LEU A 476 -3.14 -25.83 4.06
N LEU A 477 -3.93 -25.96 5.12
CA LEU A 477 -4.88 -27.08 5.28
C LEU A 477 -5.99 -27.02 4.22
N LEU A 478 -6.42 -25.82 3.84
CA LEU A 478 -7.46 -25.61 2.84
C LEU A 478 -6.94 -25.77 1.40
N LEU A 479 -5.71 -25.34 1.10
CA LEU A 479 -5.06 -25.59 -0.18
C LEU A 479 -4.83 -27.07 -0.44
N SER A 480 -4.39 -27.81 0.59
CA SER A 480 -4.24 -29.27 0.49
C SER A 480 -5.59 -29.97 0.32
N GLY A 481 -6.64 -29.50 0.99
CA GLY A 481 -8.01 -30.02 0.84
C GLY A 481 -8.58 -29.75 -0.56
N CYS A 482 -8.39 -28.57 -1.12
CA CYS A 482 -8.82 -28.24 -2.49
C CYS A 482 -8.06 -29.04 -3.56
N LEU A 483 -6.76 -29.29 -3.35
CA LEU A 483 -5.96 -30.14 -4.24
C LEU A 483 -6.40 -31.60 -4.23
N ILE A 484 -6.80 -32.14 -3.07
CA ILE A 484 -7.30 -33.54 -2.93
C ILE A 484 -8.65 -33.73 -3.63
N VAL A 485 -9.51 -32.72 -3.66
CA VAL A 485 -10.81 -32.76 -4.35
C VAL A 485 -10.66 -32.69 -5.87
N PHE A 486 -9.52 -32.20 -6.38
CA PHE A 486 -9.25 -32.03 -7.83
C PHE A 486 -8.48 -33.20 -8.45
N VAL A 487 -7.87 -34.07 -7.67
CA VAL A 487 -7.23 -35.34 -8.11
C VAL A 487 -8.24 -36.46 -8.09
#